data_61f9dd45d7115738e11ab8f8e41d190f
#
_entry.id   61f9dd45d7115738e11ab8f8e41d190f
#
_cell.length_a   1.000
_cell.length_b   1.000
_cell.length_c   1.000
_cell.angle_alpha   90.00
_cell.angle_beta   90.00
_cell.angle_gamma   90.00
#
_symmetry.space_group_name_H-M   'P 1'
#
loop_
_entity.id
_entity.type
_entity.pdbx_description
1 polymer ?
#
loop_
_entity_poly.entity_id
_entity_poly.type
_entity_poly.pdbx_seq_one_letter_code
_entity_poly.pdbx_strand_id
1 'polypeptide(L)'
;MKKQSKKNPKKIPVEALIAQGNNALSTMQPELALKFFERAIGMSPEDTNIMDALADVHLQLDNQDEALELLLMSTSLAPEANPFKWLYLAQLQDGVDSVTTYLKGISLLELLINKRVDDVDVSLKRKEIN
;
A
#
# COMPACT_ATOMS: atom_id res chain seq x y z
N MET A 1 35.01 -23.93 -3.79
CA MET A 1 34.60 -23.54 -3.98
C MET A 1 33.93 -22.74 -3.91
N LYS A 2 33.62 -22.49 -4.17
CA LYS A 2 33.10 -21.80 -4.21
C LYS A 2 32.26 -21.28 -4.12
N LYS A 3 32.16 -20.90 -3.97
CA LYS A 3 31.51 -20.32 -3.67
C LYS A 3 30.49 -19.94 -4.20
N GLN A 4 30.27 -20.03 -5.06
CA GLN A 4 29.24 -19.85 -5.70
C GLN A 4 28.13 -20.12 -5.08
N SER A 5 28.22 -20.85 -4.55
CA SER A 5 27.10 -21.12 -3.88
C SER A 5 26.73 -19.99 -3.18
N LYS A 6 27.52 -19.11 -2.97
CA LYS A 6 27.15 -18.06 -2.31
C LYS A 6 26.16 -17.36 -3.01
N LYS A 7 26.03 -17.31 -4.23
CA LYS A 7 25.01 -16.72 -4.80
C LYS A 7 23.88 -17.47 -4.52
N ASN A 8 23.03 -17.24 -3.73
CA ASN A 8 21.83 -17.97 -3.49
C ASN A 8 20.90 -17.79 -4.66
N PRO A 9 20.88 -18.71 -5.56
CA PRO A 9 20.03 -18.54 -6.74
C PRO A 9 18.55 -18.55 -6.40
N LYS A 10 18.20 -18.96 -5.19
CA LYS A 10 16.81 -18.95 -4.80
C LYS A 10 16.38 -17.67 -4.14
N LYS A 11 17.31 -16.76 -3.93
CA LYS A 11 16.96 -15.51 -3.32
C LYS A 11 16.22 -14.66 -4.32
N ILE A 12 14.97 -14.35 -4.03
CA ILE A 12 14.13 -13.58 -4.92
C ILE A 12 14.14 -12.12 -4.47
N PRO A 13 14.34 -11.17 -5.38
CA PRO A 13 14.29 -9.76 -5.01
C PRO A 13 12.92 -9.37 -4.51
N VAL A 14 12.87 -8.37 -3.63
CA VAL A 14 11.61 -7.93 -3.05
C VAL A 14 10.62 -7.48 -4.14
N GLU A 15 11.12 -6.85 -5.19
CA GLU A 15 10.25 -6.38 -6.27
C GLU A 15 9.55 -7.54 -6.98
N ALA A 16 10.25 -8.66 -7.13
CA ALA A 16 9.64 -9.84 -7.76
C ALA A 16 8.57 -10.44 -6.84
N LEU A 17 8.80 -10.43 -5.53
CA LEU A 17 7.79 -10.91 -4.59
C LEU A 17 6.55 -10.04 -4.62
N ILE A 18 6.72 -8.74 -4.69
CA ILE A 18 5.60 -7.80 -4.78
C ILE A 18 4.82 -8.05 -6.08
N ALA A 19 5.53 -8.22 -7.19
CA ALA A 19 4.89 -8.49 -8.48
C ALA A 19 4.08 -9.79 -8.44
N GLN A 20 4.63 -10.83 -7.83
CA GLN A 20 3.93 -12.10 -7.71
C GLN A 20 2.72 -11.98 -6.80
N GLY A 21 2.84 -11.21 -5.72
CA GLY A 21 1.71 -10.94 -4.84
C GLY A 21 0.58 -10.23 -5.56
N ASN A 22 0.93 -9.19 -6.31
CA ASN A 22 -0.07 -8.44 -7.09
C ASN A 22 -0.73 -9.32 -8.14
N ASN A 23 0.04 -10.19 -8.79
CA ASN A 23 -0.52 -11.11 -9.77
C ASN A 23 -1.50 -12.09 -9.10
N ALA A 24 -1.15 -12.57 -7.92
CA ALA A 24 -2.04 -13.48 -7.19
C ALA A 24 -3.35 -12.77 -6.81
N LEU A 25 -3.29 -11.50 -6.43
CA LEU A 25 -4.51 -10.74 -6.16
C LEU A 25 -5.35 -10.58 -7.42
N SER A 26 -4.71 -10.29 -8.56
CA SER A 26 -5.42 -10.13 -9.83
C SER A 26 -6.12 -11.41 -10.25
N THR A 27 -5.58 -12.56 -9.87
CA THR A 27 -6.16 -13.85 -10.23
C THR A 27 -7.02 -14.43 -9.10
N MET A 28 -7.42 -13.58 -8.15
CA MET A 28 -8.35 -13.96 -7.09
C MET A 28 -7.78 -15.06 -6.18
N GLN A 29 -6.50 -14.94 -5.86
CA GLN A 29 -5.82 -15.91 -4.99
C GLN A 29 -5.22 -15.20 -3.79
N PRO A 30 -6.05 -14.70 -2.86
CA PRO A 30 -5.52 -13.90 -1.74
C PRO A 30 -4.62 -14.70 -0.80
N GLU A 31 -4.86 -16.01 -0.62
CA GLU A 31 -3.98 -16.82 0.24
C GLU A 31 -2.58 -16.91 -0.34
N LEU A 32 -2.48 -17.01 -1.66
CA LEU A 32 -1.19 -17.04 -2.31
C LEU A 32 -0.51 -15.66 -2.23
N ALA A 33 -1.30 -14.60 -2.45
CA ALA A 33 -0.79 -13.24 -2.33
C ALA A 33 -0.21 -13.00 -0.93
N LEU A 34 -0.89 -13.49 0.10
CA LEU A 34 -0.43 -13.34 1.47
C LEU A 34 0.99 -13.87 1.64
N LYS A 35 1.26 -15.06 1.08
CA LYS A 35 2.58 -15.66 1.22
C LYS A 35 3.67 -14.81 0.58
N PHE A 36 3.40 -14.27 -0.61
CA PHE A 36 4.39 -13.44 -1.29
C PHE A 36 4.64 -12.13 -0.53
N PHE A 37 3.57 -11.48 -0.07
CA PHE A 37 3.74 -10.21 0.63
C PHE A 37 4.36 -10.40 2.02
N GLU A 38 4.10 -11.52 2.68
CA GLU A 38 4.75 -11.81 3.96
C GLU A 38 6.25 -11.97 3.79
N ARG A 39 6.67 -12.61 2.71
CA ARG A 39 8.09 -12.72 2.42
C ARG A 39 8.67 -11.35 2.09
N ALA A 40 7.92 -10.54 1.34
CA ALA A 40 8.38 -9.21 0.95
C ALA A 40 8.57 -8.30 2.17
N ILE A 41 7.61 -8.31 3.11
CA ILE A 41 7.71 -7.45 4.29
C ILE A 41 8.86 -7.92 5.19
N GLY A 42 9.17 -9.21 5.19
CA GLY A 42 10.33 -9.72 5.91
C GLY A 42 11.64 -9.16 5.40
N MET A 43 11.69 -8.83 4.11
CA MET A 43 12.86 -8.24 3.49
C MET A 43 12.89 -6.72 3.62
N SER A 44 11.75 -6.08 3.70
CA SER A 44 11.63 -4.62 3.81
C SER A 44 10.59 -4.26 4.87
N PRO A 45 10.93 -4.41 6.15
CA PRO A 45 9.92 -4.34 7.23
C PRO A 45 9.25 -2.99 7.41
N GLU A 46 9.82 -1.92 6.88
CA GLU A 46 9.22 -0.59 7.03
C GLU A 46 8.64 -0.04 5.73
N ASP A 47 8.52 -0.88 4.73
CA ASP A 47 7.96 -0.46 3.44
C ASP A 47 6.44 -0.39 3.57
N THR A 48 5.92 0.85 3.58
CA THR A 48 4.48 1.05 3.78
C THR A 48 3.66 0.59 2.60
N ASN A 49 4.24 0.53 1.39
CA ASN A 49 3.51 0.00 0.25
C ASN A 49 3.21 -1.49 0.43
N ILE A 50 4.18 -2.23 1.01
CA ILE A 50 3.96 -3.65 1.29
C ILE A 50 2.95 -3.80 2.43
N MET A 51 3.05 -2.95 3.46
CA MET A 51 2.07 -2.97 4.55
C MET A 51 0.65 -2.75 4.04
N ASP A 52 0.48 -1.79 3.13
CA ASP A 52 -0.83 -1.49 2.57
C ASP A 52 -1.36 -2.68 1.74
N ALA A 53 -0.48 -3.31 0.97
CA ALA A 53 -0.86 -4.49 0.20
C ALA A 53 -1.25 -5.66 1.11
N LEU A 54 -0.47 -5.87 2.17
CA LEU A 54 -0.79 -6.91 3.15
C LEU A 54 -2.11 -6.63 3.85
N ALA A 55 -2.36 -5.38 4.21
CA ALA A 55 -3.63 -5.01 4.84
C ALA A 55 -4.80 -5.34 3.93
N ASP A 56 -4.66 -5.03 2.63
CA ASP A 56 -5.70 -5.33 1.66
C ASP A 56 -5.96 -6.86 1.59
N VAL A 57 -4.90 -7.64 1.56
CA VAL A 57 -5.04 -9.10 1.53
C VAL A 57 -5.74 -9.60 2.80
N HIS A 58 -5.33 -9.08 3.96
CA HIS A 58 -5.96 -9.49 5.22
C HIS A 58 -7.44 -9.11 5.25
N LEU A 59 -7.80 -7.95 4.69
CA LEU A 59 -9.21 -7.58 4.60
C LEU A 59 -9.99 -8.54 3.71
N GLN A 60 -9.39 -8.97 2.61
CA GLN A 60 -10.03 -9.94 1.73
C GLN A 60 -10.21 -11.29 2.40
N LEU A 61 -9.32 -11.63 3.32
CA LEU A 61 -9.39 -12.89 4.07
C LEU A 61 -10.14 -12.77 5.39
N ASP A 62 -10.73 -11.59 5.65
CA ASP A 62 -11.49 -11.31 6.87
C ASP A 62 -10.61 -11.36 8.12
N ASN A 63 -9.33 -11.03 7.98
CA ASN A 63 -8.39 -10.93 9.09
C ASN A 63 -8.31 -9.48 9.53
N GLN A 64 -9.35 -8.99 10.19
CA GLN A 64 -9.48 -7.55 10.48
C GLN A 64 -8.43 -7.04 11.47
N ASP A 65 -8.06 -7.86 12.45
CA ASP A 65 -7.07 -7.42 13.44
C ASP A 65 -5.70 -7.21 12.82
N GLU A 66 -5.29 -8.12 11.95
CA GLU A 66 -4.01 -8.00 11.25
C GLU A 66 -4.02 -6.79 10.32
N ALA A 67 -5.12 -6.57 9.62
CA ALA A 67 -5.25 -5.41 8.75
C ALA A 67 -5.17 -4.11 9.55
N LEU A 68 -5.82 -4.06 10.69
CA LEU A 68 -5.81 -2.88 11.55
C LEU A 68 -4.39 -2.54 11.99
N GLU A 69 -3.63 -3.52 12.45
CA GLU A 69 -2.26 -3.29 12.90
C GLU A 69 -1.38 -2.73 11.78
N LEU A 70 -1.51 -3.32 10.59
CA LEU A 70 -0.71 -2.87 9.46
C LEU A 70 -1.07 -1.46 9.03
N LEU A 71 -2.36 -1.13 9.03
CA LEU A 71 -2.80 0.20 8.63
C LEU A 71 -2.40 1.26 9.67
N LEU A 72 -2.46 0.92 10.95
CA LEU A 72 -1.98 1.84 11.99
C LEU A 72 -0.49 2.12 11.82
N MET A 73 0.30 1.09 11.53
CA MET A 73 1.72 1.26 11.33
C MET A 73 2.00 2.06 10.06
N SER A 74 1.32 1.74 8.97
CA SER A 74 1.52 2.42 7.70
C SER A 74 1.16 3.90 7.77
N THR A 75 0.04 4.23 8.43
CA THR A 75 -0.38 5.64 8.56
C THR A 75 0.57 6.41 9.47
N SER A 76 1.21 5.74 10.42
CA SER A 76 2.18 6.36 11.30
C SER A 76 3.50 6.64 10.56
N LEU A 77 3.96 5.68 9.75
CA LEU A 77 5.25 5.80 9.07
C LEU A 77 5.18 6.70 7.84
N ALA A 78 4.08 6.68 7.12
CA ALA A 78 3.94 7.46 5.88
C ALA A 78 2.52 7.99 5.75
N PRO A 79 2.16 9.00 6.55
CA PRO A 79 0.77 9.47 6.61
C PRO A 79 0.23 10.03 5.31
N GLU A 80 1.11 10.50 4.42
CA GLU A 80 0.64 11.11 3.18
C GLU A 80 0.74 10.21 1.97
N ALA A 81 1.34 9.04 2.12
CA ALA A 81 1.44 8.09 1.03
C ALA A 81 0.18 7.24 0.98
N ASN A 82 -0.36 7.04 -0.21
CA ASN A 82 -1.55 6.23 -0.42
C ASN A 82 -2.70 6.65 0.52
N PRO A 83 -3.35 7.78 0.23
CA PRO A 83 -4.40 8.29 1.13
C PRO A 83 -5.56 7.31 1.36
N PHE A 84 -5.76 6.35 0.45
CA PHE A 84 -6.84 5.38 0.60
C PHE A 84 -6.69 4.52 1.85
N LYS A 85 -5.47 4.36 2.36
CA LYS A 85 -5.27 3.56 3.57
C LYS A 85 -6.01 4.14 4.77
N TRP A 86 -6.18 5.46 4.79
CA TRP A 86 -6.96 6.09 5.87
C TRP A 86 -8.42 5.68 5.82
N LEU A 87 -8.97 5.50 4.61
CA LEU A 87 -10.36 5.08 4.46
C LEU A 87 -10.54 3.63 4.93
N TYR A 88 -9.59 2.77 4.60
CA TYR A 88 -9.64 1.38 5.08
C TYR A 88 -9.50 1.32 6.59
N LEU A 89 -8.59 2.12 7.15
CA LEU A 89 -8.41 2.18 8.60
C LEU A 89 -9.70 2.61 9.29
N ALA A 90 -10.36 3.64 8.74
CA ALA A 90 -11.59 4.16 9.33
C ALA A 90 -12.70 3.11 9.36
N GLN A 91 -12.74 2.23 8.36
CA GLN A 91 -13.74 1.18 8.31
C GLN A 91 -13.56 0.16 9.43
N LEU A 92 -12.35 0.06 9.96
CA LEU A 92 -12.04 -0.88 11.04
C LEU A 92 -12.16 -0.25 12.43
N GLN A 93 -12.45 1.03 12.48
CA GLN A 93 -12.60 1.77 13.74
C GLN A 93 -14.06 2.07 14.00
N ASP A 94 -14.37 2.52 15.21
CA ASP A 94 -15.73 2.85 15.61
C ASP A 94 -15.84 4.28 16.10
N GLY A 95 -17.04 4.82 16.04
CA GLY A 95 -17.39 6.09 16.67
C GLY A 95 -16.58 7.27 16.18
N VAL A 96 -16.11 8.09 17.11
CA VAL A 96 -15.40 9.32 16.80
C VAL A 96 -14.10 9.04 16.06
N ASP A 97 -13.41 7.97 16.45
CA ASP A 97 -12.13 7.63 15.81
C ASP A 97 -12.33 7.36 14.31
N SER A 98 -13.39 6.64 13.97
CA SER A 98 -13.70 6.35 12.59
C SER A 98 -13.94 7.64 11.80
N VAL A 99 -14.75 8.55 12.35
CA VAL A 99 -15.07 9.82 11.69
C VAL A 99 -13.80 10.65 11.49
N THR A 100 -12.97 10.77 12.52
CA THR A 100 -11.73 11.54 12.44
C THR A 100 -10.80 10.97 11.36
N THR A 101 -10.71 9.65 11.30
CA THR A 101 -9.85 8.97 10.34
C THR A 101 -10.36 9.16 8.91
N TYR A 102 -11.69 9.06 8.70
CA TYR A 102 -12.28 9.32 7.39
C TYR A 102 -11.98 10.76 6.94
N LEU A 103 -12.14 11.73 7.85
CA LEU A 103 -11.91 13.12 7.51
C LEU A 103 -10.44 13.34 7.11
N LYS A 104 -9.51 12.68 7.77
CA LYS A 104 -8.10 12.76 7.41
C LYS A 104 -7.87 12.23 6.01
N GLY A 105 -8.44 11.08 5.69
CA GLY A 105 -8.31 10.48 4.36
C GLY A 105 -8.90 11.35 3.27
N ILE A 106 -10.09 11.90 3.52
CA ILE A 106 -10.77 12.78 2.57
C ILE A 106 -9.92 14.03 2.32
N SER A 107 -9.38 14.63 3.38
CA SER A 107 -8.53 15.80 3.28
C SER A 107 -7.31 15.52 2.38
N LEU A 108 -6.66 14.39 2.57
CA LEU A 108 -5.49 14.03 1.78
C LEU A 108 -5.85 13.77 0.33
N LEU A 109 -7.02 13.15 0.09
CA LEU A 109 -7.49 12.91 -1.28
C LEU A 109 -7.82 14.22 -1.97
N GLU A 110 -8.43 15.17 -1.25
CA GLU A 110 -8.74 16.47 -1.80
C GLU A 110 -7.47 17.22 -2.22
N LEU A 111 -6.44 17.16 -1.37
CA LEU A 111 -5.15 17.78 -1.71
C LEU A 111 -4.55 17.15 -2.96
N LEU A 112 -4.63 15.86 -3.08
CA LEU A 112 -4.10 15.14 -4.24
C LEU A 112 -4.86 15.52 -5.52
N ILE A 113 -6.18 15.60 -5.44
CA ILE A 113 -7.03 15.97 -6.58
C ILE A 113 -6.73 17.40 -7.00
N ASN A 114 -6.64 18.33 -6.04
CA ASN A 114 -6.37 19.72 -6.34
C ASN A 114 -5.01 19.88 -7.02
N LYS A 115 -4.02 19.14 -6.56
CA LYS A 115 -2.71 19.18 -7.19
C LYS A 115 -2.78 18.70 -8.63
N ARG A 116 -3.55 17.61 -8.89
CA ARG A 116 -3.70 17.09 -10.24
C ARG A 116 -4.40 18.08 -11.15
N VAL A 117 -5.43 18.77 -10.63
CA VAL A 117 -6.15 19.79 -11.39
C VAL A 117 -5.20 20.92 -11.74
N ASP A 118 -4.40 21.39 -10.78
CA ASP A 118 -3.45 22.47 -11.03
C ASP A 118 -2.41 22.07 -12.06
N ASP A 119 -1.90 20.86 -11.99
CA ASP A 119 -0.90 20.36 -12.95
C ASP A 119 -1.48 20.34 -14.37
N VAL A 120 -2.72 19.89 -14.52
CA VAL A 120 -3.39 19.87 -15.82
C VAL A 120 -3.59 21.29 -16.34
N ASP A 121 -4.03 22.21 -15.49
CA ASP A 121 -4.27 23.59 -15.89
C ASP A 121 -2.98 24.26 -16.38
N VAL A 122 -1.88 24.06 -15.68
CA VAL A 122 -0.58 24.58 -16.10
C VAL A 122 -0.18 23.99 -17.45
N SER A 123 -0.39 22.70 -17.63
CA SER A 123 -0.06 22.04 -18.89
C SER A 123 -0.88 22.59 -20.05
N LEU A 124 -2.18 22.85 -19.84
CA LEU A 124 -3.03 23.42 -20.89
C LEU A 124 -2.61 24.83 -21.24
N LYS A 125 -2.30 25.66 -20.23
CA LYS A 125 -1.85 27.00 -20.47
C LYS A 125 -0.54 27.03 -21.24
N ARG A 126 0.35 26.11 -20.94
CA ARG A 126 1.62 26.02 -21.63
C ARG A 126 1.42 25.70 -23.11
N LYS A 127 0.46 24.85 -23.42
CA LYS A 127 0.14 24.53 -24.81
C LYS A 127 -0.45 25.71 -25.54
N GLU A 128 -1.26 26.51 -24.87
CA GLU A 128 -1.84 27.70 -25.50
C GLU A 128 -0.79 28.73 -25.86
N ILE A 129 0.23 28.88 -25.05
CA ILE A 129 1.29 29.83 -25.30
C ILE A 129 2.15 29.41 -26.49
N ASN A 130 2.39 28.14 -26.65
CA ASN A 130 3.18 27.62 -27.74
C ASN A 130 2.35 27.46 -29.01
#